data_4444cf078fb3c67f96159f6ae6eb7374
#
_entry.id   4444cf078fb3c67f96159f6ae6eb7374
#
_cell.length_a   1.000
_cell.length_b   1.000
_cell.length_c   1.000
_cell.angle_alpha   90.00
_cell.angle_beta   90.00
_cell.angle_gamma   90.00
#
_symmetry.space_group_name_H-M   'P 1'
#
loop_
_entity.id
_entity.type
_entity.pdbx_description
1 polymer ?
#
loop_
_entity_poly.entity_id
_entity_poly.type
_entity_poly.pdbx_seq_one_letter_code
_entity_poly.pdbx_strand_id
1 'polypeptide(L)'
;YTYFTDNKNKIGQAVFSKYPIVASGSLNFKKSTNNAIYVDVVKHEDTLRIYNIHLESLHINPAKETVSSDNSQRLLKNIGKTFSKQQEQVLLINKHLSKTTYKIVLCADFNNTAFSWAYKNLKTNFSDAFEEAGSGFGTSYRLKHIPLRIDFILTDKKINILNFKNYSVKFSDHYPIESLINF
;
A
#
# COMPACT_ATOMS: atom_id res chain seq x y z
N TYR A 1 -4.19 -4.41 20.66
CA TYR A 1 -2.95 -5.09 20.19
C TYR A 1 -2.25 -4.20 19.18
N THR A 2 -0.94 -4.18 19.21
CA THR A 2 -0.14 -3.31 18.33
C THR A 2 1.08 -4.09 17.83
N TYR A 3 1.38 -3.94 16.55
CA TYR A 3 2.65 -4.34 15.96
C TYR A 3 3.24 -3.17 15.20
N PHE A 4 4.51 -2.88 15.43
CA PHE A 4 5.25 -1.84 14.70
C PHE A 4 6.68 -2.30 14.44
N THR A 5 7.28 -1.77 13.38
CA THR A 5 8.70 -1.95 13.10
C THR A 5 9.45 -0.68 13.49
N ASP A 6 10.46 -0.81 14.33
CA ASP A 6 11.44 0.24 14.53
C ASP A 6 12.48 0.14 13.41
N ASN A 7 12.44 1.10 12.50
CA ASN A 7 13.47 1.21 11.47
C ASN A 7 14.43 2.31 11.89
N LYS A 8 15.71 1.94 12.12
CA LYS A 8 16.79 2.88 12.45
C LYS A 8 16.88 4.08 11.48
N ASN A 9 16.25 4.00 10.32
CA ASN A 9 16.19 5.04 9.29
C ASN A 9 14.96 5.97 9.38
N LYS A 10 14.26 6.01 10.52
CA LYS A 10 13.14 6.94 10.82
C LYS A 10 11.80 6.72 10.08
N ILE A 11 11.65 5.70 9.25
CA ILE A 11 10.37 5.34 8.62
C ILE A 11 9.90 4.04 9.24
N GLY A 12 8.89 4.13 10.11
CA GLY A 12 8.25 2.98 10.75
C GLY A 12 6.92 2.66 10.10
N GLN A 13 6.47 1.41 10.27
CA GLN A 13 5.12 0.96 9.92
C GLN A 13 4.47 0.40 11.18
N ALA A 14 3.17 0.61 11.34
CA ALA A 14 2.43 0.10 12.49
C ALA A 14 1.08 -0.50 12.06
N VAL A 15 0.63 -1.48 12.82
CA VAL A 15 -0.74 -2.01 12.76
C VAL A 15 -1.31 -1.99 14.17
N PHE A 16 -2.51 -1.41 14.31
CA PHE A 16 -3.28 -1.40 15.54
C PHE A 16 -4.53 -2.25 15.35
N SER A 17 -4.82 -3.13 16.30
CA SER A 17 -5.97 -4.01 16.25
C SER A 17 -6.73 -4.03 17.59
N LYS A 18 -8.06 -4.05 17.52
CA LYS A 18 -8.92 -4.36 18.67
C LYS A 18 -8.95 -5.86 18.96
N TYR A 19 -8.60 -6.69 17.98
CA TYR A 19 -8.55 -8.14 18.08
C TYR A 19 -7.12 -8.63 18.32
N PRO A 20 -6.94 -9.82 18.93
CA PRO A 20 -5.60 -10.38 19.18
C PRO A 20 -4.76 -10.51 17.90
N ILE A 21 -3.51 -10.06 17.98
CA ILE A 21 -2.48 -10.33 16.99
C ILE A 21 -1.72 -11.57 17.46
N VAL A 22 -1.81 -12.67 16.70
CA VAL A 22 -1.22 -13.97 17.07
C VAL A 22 0.10 -14.25 16.35
N ALA A 23 0.34 -13.58 15.22
CA ALA A 23 1.62 -13.61 14.52
C ALA A 23 1.85 -12.28 13.81
N SER A 24 3.11 -11.96 13.59
CA SER A 24 3.51 -10.74 12.86
C SER A 24 4.89 -10.91 12.26
N GLY A 25 5.23 -10.07 11.30
CA GLY A 25 6.54 -10.08 10.70
C GLY A 25 6.76 -8.99 9.66
N SER A 26 7.97 -8.94 9.15
CA SER A 26 8.44 -7.94 8.19
C SER A 26 9.11 -8.62 6.99
N LEU A 27 8.84 -8.12 5.79
CA LEU A 27 9.43 -8.64 4.55
C LEU A 27 10.85 -8.11 4.31
N ASN A 28 11.20 -6.97 4.91
CA ASN A 28 12.52 -6.36 4.88
C ASN A 28 13.04 -6.13 3.44
N PHE A 29 12.46 -5.17 2.74
CA PHE A 29 12.87 -4.81 1.39
C PHE A 29 14.36 -4.41 1.35
N LYS A 30 15.12 -5.09 0.50
CA LYS A 30 16.57 -4.83 0.38
C LYS A 30 16.84 -3.46 -0.24
N LYS A 31 17.81 -2.73 0.31
CA LYS A 31 18.26 -1.42 -0.21
C LYS A 31 17.11 -0.40 -0.36
N SER A 32 16.16 -0.43 0.57
CA SER A 32 15.01 0.47 0.62
C SER A 32 14.77 0.91 2.05
N THR A 33 14.27 2.11 2.24
CA THR A 33 13.72 2.61 3.51
C THR A 33 12.26 2.21 3.68
N ASN A 34 11.61 1.81 2.59
CA ASN A 34 10.24 1.35 2.55
C ASN A 34 10.18 -0.15 2.83
N ASN A 35 9.01 -0.66 3.21
CA ASN A 35 8.88 -2.03 3.66
C ASN A 35 7.43 -2.55 3.50
N ALA A 36 7.23 -3.83 3.78
CA ALA A 36 5.94 -4.43 4.03
C ALA A 36 6.00 -5.23 5.33
N ILE A 37 4.99 -5.04 6.17
CA ILE A 37 4.79 -5.82 7.39
C ILE A 37 3.47 -6.58 7.29
N TYR A 38 3.31 -7.63 8.10
CA TYR A 38 2.05 -8.35 8.22
C TYR A 38 1.73 -8.66 9.66
N VAL A 39 0.45 -8.84 9.94
CA VAL A 39 -0.07 -9.37 11.19
C VAL A 39 -1.16 -10.41 10.90
N ASP A 40 -1.26 -11.42 11.75
CA ASP A 40 -2.39 -12.35 11.79
C ASP A 40 -3.30 -11.96 12.95
N VAL A 41 -4.51 -11.56 12.61
CA VAL A 41 -5.51 -11.09 13.56
C VAL A 41 -6.60 -12.15 13.69
N VAL A 42 -6.91 -12.53 14.92
CA VAL A 42 -7.97 -13.51 15.23
C VAL A 42 -9.23 -12.78 15.65
N LYS A 43 -10.34 -13.09 14.98
CA LYS A 43 -11.69 -12.66 15.35
C LYS A 43 -12.60 -13.88 15.40
N HIS A 44 -13.07 -14.23 16.59
CA HIS A 44 -13.76 -15.49 16.86
C HIS A 44 -12.89 -16.69 16.46
N GLU A 45 -13.35 -17.52 15.53
CA GLU A 45 -12.62 -18.69 15.01
C GLU A 45 -11.84 -18.42 13.73
N ASP A 46 -12.04 -17.23 13.12
CA ASP A 46 -11.41 -16.85 11.86
C ASP A 46 -10.08 -16.11 12.10
N THR A 47 -9.11 -16.37 11.23
CA THR A 47 -7.84 -15.63 11.18
C THR A 47 -7.73 -14.87 9.88
N LEU A 48 -7.44 -13.57 9.98
CA LEU A 48 -7.22 -12.66 8.88
C LEU A 48 -5.76 -12.22 8.85
N ARG A 49 -5.07 -12.40 7.72
CA ARG A 49 -3.74 -11.84 7.52
C ARG A 49 -3.84 -10.46 6.90
N ILE A 50 -3.36 -9.46 7.60
CA ILE A 50 -3.36 -8.06 7.16
C ILE A 50 -1.92 -7.65 6.86
N TYR A 51 -1.69 -7.13 5.67
CA TYR A 51 -0.43 -6.51 5.28
C TYR A 51 -0.56 -4.99 5.33
N ASN A 52 0.47 -4.33 5.84
CA ASN A 52 0.71 -2.92 5.66
C ASN A 52 1.92 -2.78 4.74
N ILE A 53 1.71 -2.25 3.54
CA ILE A 53 2.70 -2.20 2.46
C ILE A 53 3.02 -0.75 2.14
N HIS A 54 4.30 -0.43 2.03
CA HIS A 54 4.78 0.85 1.52
C HIS A 54 5.85 0.55 0.48
N LEU A 55 5.49 0.67 -0.81
CA LEU A 55 6.42 0.43 -1.91
C LEU A 55 7.37 1.61 -2.11
N GLU A 56 8.45 1.38 -2.84
CA GLU A 56 9.47 2.38 -3.15
C GLU A 56 8.88 3.67 -3.67
N SER A 57 9.26 4.79 -3.05
CA SER A 57 8.79 6.12 -3.39
C SER A 57 9.49 6.67 -4.64
N LEU A 58 8.77 7.43 -5.45
CA LEU A 58 9.32 8.07 -6.65
C LEU A 58 10.33 9.17 -6.32
N HIS A 59 10.33 9.69 -5.07
CA HIS A 59 11.18 10.81 -4.62
C HIS A 59 11.14 12.02 -5.55
N ILE A 60 10.00 12.26 -6.21
CA ILE A 60 9.79 13.43 -7.06
C ILE A 60 9.46 14.63 -6.16
N ASN A 61 10.26 15.68 -6.25
CA ASN A 61 9.94 16.94 -5.60
C ASN A 61 9.39 17.94 -6.64
N PRO A 62 8.06 18.10 -6.72
CA PRO A 62 7.44 18.93 -7.75
C PRO A 62 7.81 20.42 -7.69
N ALA A 63 8.32 20.90 -6.55
CA ALA A 63 8.73 22.28 -6.36
C ALA A 63 10.14 22.56 -6.88
N LYS A 64 10.96 21.52 -7.04
CA LYS A 64 12.37 21.64 -7.48
C LYS A 64 12.62 21.20 -8.92
N GLU A 65 11.65 20.55 -9.55
CA GLU A 65 11.82 20.02 -10.90
C GLU A 65 11.30 21.03 -11.93
N THR A 66 12.22 21.88 -12.41
CA THR A 66 12.01 22.66 -13.64
C THR A 66 12.19 21.75 -14.86
N VAL A 67 11.27 21.87 -15.83
CA VAL A 67 11.30 21.09 -17.06
C VAL A 67 12.42 21.65 -17.97
N SER A 68 13.63 21.12 -17.82
CA SER A 68 14.73 21.24 -18.79
C SER A 68 15.02 19.89 -19.41
N SER A 69 15.59 19.82 -20.61
CA SER A 69 15.87 18.55 -21.31
C SER A 69 16.74 17.60 -20.47
N ASP A 70 17.76 18.09 -19.79
CA ASP A 70 18.69 17.30 -18.97
C ASP A 70 18.03 16.81 -17.69
N ASN A 71 17.18 17.63 -17.08
CA ASN A 71 16.38 17.23 -15.91
C ASN A 71 15.35 16.15 -16.26
N SER A 72 14.77 16.21 -17.46
CA SER A 72 13.79 15.24 -17.93
C SER A 72 14.40 13.83 -18.10
N GLN A 73 15.58 13.73 -18.68
CA GLN A 73 16.28 12.43 -18.83
C GLN A 73 16.66 11.82 -17.46
N ARG A 74 17.16 12.66 -16.55
CA ARG A 74 17.49 12.24 -15.18
C ARG A 74 16.25 11.78 -14.43
N LEU A 75 15.13 12.49 -14.58
CA LEU A 75 13.85 12.15 -13.96
C LEU A 75 13.34 10.80 -14.48
N LEU A 76 13.31 10.60 -15.81
CA LEU A 76 12.90 9.33 -16.42
C LEU A 76 13.76 8.15 -15.95
N LYS A 77 15.08 8.35 -15.85
CA LYS A 77 15.98 7.32 -15.32
C LYS A 77 15.69 6.97 -13.85
N ASN A 78 15.38 7.96 -13.02
CA ASN A 78 15.04 7.75 -11.61
C ASN A 78 13.68 7.04 -11.47
N ILE A 79 12.67 7.44 -12.25
CA ILE A 79 11.37 6.77 -12.30
C ILE A 79 11.55 5.30 -12.71
N GLY A 80 12.33 5.01 -13.76
CA GLY A 80 12.62 3.65 -14.18
C GLY A 80 13.27 2.79 -13.10
N LYS A 81 14.24 3.35 -12.35
CA LYS A 81 14.85 2.66 -11.21
C LYS A 81 13.83 2.36 -10.09
N THR A 82 12.96 3.33 -9.79
CA THR A 82 11.92 3.13 -8.78
C THR A 82 10.94 2.04 -9.20
N PHE A 83 10.51 2.03 -10.46
CA PHE A 83 9.62 0.99 -10.97
C PHE A 83 10.27 -0.41 -10.94
N SER A 84 11.56 -0.51 -11.25
CA SER A 84 12.30 -1.78 -11.11
C SER A 84 12.32 -2.26 -9.64
N LYS A 85 12.55 -1.36 -8.70
CA LYS A 85 12.49 -1.70 -7.27
C LYS A 85 11.07 -2.11 -6.83
N GLN A 86 10.05 -1.36 -7.25
CA GLN A 86 8.66 -1.74 -6.97
C GLN A 86 8.32 -3.13 -7.53
N GLN A 87 8.83 -3.47 -8.71
CA GLN A 87 8.67 -4.81 -9.27
C GLN A 87 9.31 -5.89 -8.39
N GLU A 88 10.56 -5.70 -7.94
CA GLU A 88 11.22 -6.64 -7.02
C GLU A 88 10.44 -6.80 -5.71
N GLN A 89 9.93 -5.69 -5.15
CA GLN A 89 9.13 -5.68 -3.93
C GLN A 89 7.81 -6.43 -4.11
N VAL A 90 7.10 -6.21 -5.22
CA VAL A 90 5.85 -6.91 -5.56
C VAL A 90 6.07 -8.41 -5.72
N LEU A 91 7.15 -8.83 -6.39
CA LEU A 91 7.49 -10.24 -6.53
C LEU A 91 7.77 -10.90 -5.17
N LEU A 92 8.46 -10.19 -4.27
CA LEU A 92 8.68 -10.65 -2.90
C LEU A 92 7.37 -10.78 -2.11
N ILE A 93 6.48 -9.78 -2.23
CA ILE A 93 5.14 -9.81 -1.61
C ILE A 93 4.36 -11.02 -2.12
N ASN A 94 4.26 -11.22 -3.43
CA ASN A 94 3.52 -12.35 -4.01
C ASN A 94 4.06 -13.70 -3.54
N LYS A 95 5.39 -13.84 -3.46
CA LYS A 95 6.01 -15.04 -2.89
C LYS A 95 5.65 -15.24 -1.42
N HIS A 96 5.42 -14.18 -0.66
CA HIS A 96 5.01 -14.27 0.73
C HIS A 96 3.52 -14.56 0.85
N LEU A 97 2.67 -13.94 0.03
CA LEU A 97 1.23 -14.18 -0.05
C LEU A 97 0.90 -15.65 -0.32
N SER A 98 1.66 -16.32 -1.20
CA SER A 98 1.43 -17.73 -1.55
C SER A 98 1.70 -18.74 -0.42
N LYS A 99 2.26 -18.29 0.71
CA LYS A 99 2.60 -19.16 1.86
C LYS A 99 1.49 -19.26 2.90
N THR A 100 0.44 -18.43 2.81
CA THR A 100 -0.66 -18.44 3.77
C THR A 100 -1.93 -18.99 3.16
N THR A 101 -2.72 -19.67 3.98
CA THR A 101 -4.07 -20.13 3.65
C THR A 101 -5.15 -19.22 4.25
N TYR A 102 -4.75 -18.25 5.07
CA TYR A 102 -5.68 -17.28 5.65
C TYR A 102 -6.22 -16.35 4.59
N LYS A 103 -7.43 -15.81 4.81
CA LYS A 103 -7.95 -14.68 4.05
C LYS A 103 -7.01 -13.48 4.22
N ILE A 104 -6.80 -12.71 3.16
CA ILE A 104 -5.80 -11.65 3.12
C ILE A 104 -6.47 -10.29 2.90
N VAL A 105 -5.95 -9.27 3.59
CA VAL A 105 -6.19 -7.86 3.30
C VAL A 105 -4.84 -7.16 3.11
N LEU A 106 -4.70 -6.38 2.05
CA LEU A 106 -3.55 -5.52 1.79
C LEU A 106 -3.97 -4.06 1.99
N CYS A 107 -3.39 -3.39 2.97
CA CYS A 107 -3.47 -1.94 3.15
C CYS A 107 -2.14 -1.36 2.65
N ALA A 108 -2.16 -0.53 1.61
CA ALA A 108 -0.95 -0.27 0.87
C ALA A 108 -0.85 1.15 0.35
N ASP A 109 0.29 1.80 0.61
CA ASP A 109 0.79 2.89 -0.21
C ASP A 109 1.69 2.31 -1.31
N PHE A 110 1.22 2.35 -2.55
CA PHE A 110 2.00 1.86 -3.67
C PHE A 110 2.96 2.92 -4.25
N ASN A 111 2.87 4.17 -3.79
CA ASN A 111 3.60 5.29 -4.41
C ASN A 111 3.42 5.32 -5.94
N ASN A 112 2.35 4.73 -6.44
CA ASN A 112 2.03 4.61 -7.85
C ASN A 112 0.51 4.44 -8.03
N THR A 113 0.02 4.76 -9.21
CA THR A 113 -1.42 4.76 -9.49
C THR A 113 -1.95 3.35 -9.84
N ALA A 114 -3.28 3.23 -9.94
CA ALA A 114 -3.97 2.02 -10.38
C ALA A 114 -3.63 1.59 -11.83
N PHE A 115 -2.95 2.42 -12.60
CA PHE A 115 -2.47 2.08 -13.95
C PHE A 115 -1.11 1.38 -13.93
N SER A 116 -0.41 1.38 -12.79
CA SER A 116 0.93 0.81 -12.65
C SER A 116 0.95 -0.72 -12.77
N TRP A 117 2.11 -1.24 -13.17
CA TRP A 117 2.36 -2.67 -13.17
C TRP A 117 2.23 -3.28 -11.76
N ALA A 118 2.72 -2.55 -10.73
CA ALA A 118 2.66 -2.99 -9.34
C ALA A 118 1.21 -3.23 -8.89
N TYR A 119 0.33 -2.25 -9.13
CA TYR A 119 -1.09 -2.39 -8.81
C TYR A 119 -1.74 -3.55 -9.57
N LYS A 120 -1.58 -3.59 -10.90
CA LYS A 120 -2.21 -4.64 -11.73
C LYS A 120 -1.77 -6.03 -11.30
N ASN A 121 -0.49 -6.20 -10.98
CA ASN A 121 0.04 -7.49 -10.56
C ASN A 121 -0.50 -7.94 -9.20
N LEU A 122 -0.51 -7.06 -8.20
CA LEU A 122 -1.07 -7.39 -6.88
C LEU A 122 -2.58 -7.58 -6.94
N LYS A 123 -3.31 -6.75 -7.70
CA LYS A 123 -4.77 -6.85 -7.82
C LYS A 123 -5.26 -8.14 -8.49
N THR A 124 -4.45 -8.85 -9.27
CA THR A 124 -4.88 -10.02 -10.04
C THR A 124 -5.70 -11.03 -9.20
N ASN A 125 -5.32 -11.25 -7.95
CA ASN A 125 -5.95 -12.21 -7.05
C ASN A 125 -6.84 -11.56 -5.98
N PHE A 126 -7.02 -10.24 -6.01
CA PHE A 126 -7.74 -9.47 -5.00
C PHE A 126 -8.82 -8.59 -5.62
N SER A 127 -9.82 -8.23 -4.81
CA SER A 127 -10.78 -7.16 -5.09
C SER A 127 -10.25 -5.84 -4.53
N ASP A 128 -10.41 -4.74 -5.27
CA ASP A 128 -10.08 -3.39 -4.81
C ASP A 128 -11.30 -2.77 -4.12
N ALA A 129 -11.17 -2.41 -2.86
CA ALA A 129 -12.26 -1.87 -2.06
C ALA A 129 -12.88 -0.59 -2.65
N PHE A 130 -12.05 0.27 -3.27
CA PHE A 130 -12.56 1.45 -3.96
C PHE A 130 -13.36 1.08 -5.22
N GLU A 131 -12.90 0.13 -6.01
CA GLU A 131 -13.62 -0.27 -7.23
C GLU A 131 -14.95 -0.95 -6.92
N GLU A 132 -15.03 -1.70 -5.80
CA GLU A 132 -16.26 -2.41 -5.39
C GLU A 132 -17.29 -1.49 -4.72
N ALA A 133 -16.85 -0.55 -3.87
CA ALA A 133 -17.74 0.20 -2.99
C ALA A 133 -17.42 1.71 -2.88
N GLY A 134 -16.44 2.20 -3.62
CA GLY A 134 -16.03 3.59 -3.61
C GLY A 134 -16.83 4.45 -4.59
N SER A 135 -16.63 5.76 -4.49
CA SER A 135 -17.20 6.73 -5.41
C SER A 135 -16.25 7.90 -5.67
N GLY A 136 -16.46 8.61 -6.77
CA GLY A 136 -15.64 9.77 -7.17
C GLY A 136 -14.25 9.33 -7.64
N PHE A 137 -13.21 10.10 -7.25
CA PHE A 137 -11.84 9.88 -7.73
C PHE A 137 -10.99 8.97 -6.82
N GLY A 138 -11.47 8.63 -5.63
CA GLY A 138 -10.72 7.82 -4.67
C GLY A 138 -9.40 8.48 -4.20
N THR A 139 -9.32 9.81 -4.22
CA THR A 139 -8.09 10.54 -3.95
C THR A 139 -7.54 10.22 -2.57
N SER A 140 -6.34 9.67 -2.52
CA SER A 140 -5.61 9.41 -1.28
C SER A 140 -4.35 10.28 -1.12
N TYR A 141 -3.90 10.91 -2.20
CA TYR A 141 -2.75 11.81 -2.22
C TYR A 141 -2.99 12.97 -3.19
N ARG A 142 -2.50 14.15 -2.86
CA ARG A 142 -2.61 15.32 -3.74
C ARG A 142 -1.25 15.85 -4.14
N LEU A 143 -0.88 15.62 -5.39
CA LEU A 143 0.33 16.20 -5.98
C LEU A 143 0.00 17.60 -6.47
N LYS A 144 0.30 18.65 -5.68
CA LYS A 144 -0.14 20.03 -5.94
C LYS A 144 -1.68 20.09 -6.05
N HIS A 145 -2.21 20.19 -7.27
CA HIS A 145 -3.65 20.24 -7.56
C HIS A 145 -4.17 18.97 -8.22
N ILE A 146 -3.31 17.98 -8.48
CA ILE A 146 -3.67 16.72 -9.14
C ILE A 146 -4.08 15.71 -8.08
N PRO A 147 -5.36 15.24 -8.07
CA PRO A 147 -5.80 14.19 -7.18
C PRO A 147 -5.25 12.84 -7.66
N LEU A 148 -4.55 12.12 -6.80
CA LEU A 148 -4.01 10.81 -7.10
C LEU A 148 -4.56 9.77 -6.12
N ARG A 149 -4.84 8.57 -6.61
CA ARG A 149 -5.10 7.39 -5.80
C ARG A 149 -3.87 6.50 -5.86
N ILE A 150 -3.11 6.50 -4.77
CA ILE A 150 -1.87 5.72 -4.61
C ILE A 150 -1.90 4.83 -3.38
N ASP A 151 -2.90 5.03 -2.50
CA ASP A 151 -3.21 4.18 -1.38
C ASP A 151 -4.39 3.26 -1.71
N PHE A 152 -4.30 2.00 -1.33
CA PHE A 152 -5.23 0.95 -1.71
C PHE A 152 -5.58 0.05 -0.53
N ILE A 153 -6.82 -0.44 -0.51
CA ILE A 153 -7.25 -1.58 0.30
C ILE A 153 -7.66 -2.67 -0.68
N LEU A 154 -6.88 -3.74 -0.74
CA LEU A 154 -7.17 -4.91 -1.57
C LEU A 154 -7.51 -6.08 -0.66
N THR A 155 -8.58 -6.80 -0.97
CA THR A 155 -9.04 -7.93 -0.16
C THR A 155 -9.08 -9.21 -0.97
N ASP A 156 -8.87 -10.35 -0.32
CA ASP A 156 -9.20 -11.65 -0.92
C ASP A 156 -10.63 -11.60 -1.50
N LYS A 157 -10.81 -12.17 -2.69
CA LYS A 157 -12.11 -12.20 -3.40
C LYS A 157 -13.24 -12.86 -2.62
N LYS A 158 -12.91 -13.63 -1.56
CA LYS A 158 -13.88 -14.25 -0.65
C LYS A 158 -14.36 -13.31 0.46
N ILE A 159 -13.74 -12.13 0.59
CA ILE A 159 -14.14 -11.11 1.56
C ILE A 159 -15.16 -10.18 0.91
N ASN A 160 -16.30 -10.00 1.57
CA ASN A 160 -17.33 -9.09 1.10
C ASN A 160 -16.99 -7.65 1.51
N ILE A 161 -16.84 -6.77 0.54
CA ILE A 161 -16.59 -5.34 0.76
C ILE A 161 -17.95 -4.63 0.83
N LEU A 162 -18.27 -4.05 1.98
CA LEU A 162 -19.56 -3.43 2.26
C LEU A 162 -19.55 -1.91 2.03
N ASN A 163 -18.41 -1.27 2.23
CA ASN A 163 -18.28 0.18 2.08
C ASN A 163 -16.82 0.57 1.86
N PHE A 164 -16.61 1.72 1.20
CA PHE A 164 -15.32 2.37 1.09
C PHE A 164 -15.49 3.89 1.28
N LYS A 165 -14.55 4.52 1.98
CA LYS A 165 -14.59 5.95 2.26
C LYS A 165 -13.21 6.58 2.21
N ASN A 166 -13.12 7.75 1.57
CA ASN A 166 -11.99 8.66 1.65
C ASN A 166 -12.30 9.79 2.63
N TYR A 167 -11.33 10.20 3.43
CA TYR A 167 -11.46 11.30 4.37
C TYR A 167 -10.67 12.51 3.89
N SER A 168 -11.32 13.67 3.77
CA SER A 168 -10.68 14.92 3.35
C SER A 168 -10.02 15.68 4.50
N VAL A 169 -9.37 14.95 5.42
CA VAL A 169 -8.66 15.54 6.58
C VAL A 169 -7.19 15.77 6.24
N LYS A 170 -6.63 16.90 6.70
CA LYS A 170 -5.27 17.34 6.35
C LYS A 170 -4.30 17.13 7.51
N PHE A 171 -4.17 15.89 7.99
CA PHE A 171 -3.17 15.56 9.02
C PHE A 171 -1.81 15.19 8.41
N SER A 172 -1.77 14.89 7.12
CA SER A 172 -0.62 14.46 6.35
C SER A 172 -0.82 14.91 4.89
N ASP A 173 0.15 14.67 4.02
CA ASP A 173 0.04 14.76 2.56
C ASP A 173 -0.78 13.63 1.95
N HIS A 174 -1.01 12.54 2.70
CA HIS A 174 -1.98 11.50 2.36
C HIS A 174 -3.31 11.70 3.10
N TYR A 175 -4.39 11.27 2.45
CA TYR A 175 -5.73 11.23 3.02
C TYR A 175 -6.06 9.82 3.50
N PRO A 176 -6.60 9.65 4.73
CA PRO A 176 -7.01 8.34 5.21
C PRO A 176 -8.08 7.72 4.32
N ILE A 177 -7.96 6.41 4.11
CA ILE A 177 -8.96 5.58 3.45
C ILE A 177 -9.45 4.50 4.42
N GLU A 178 -10.72 4.16 4.30
CA GLU A 178 -11.39 3.16 5.13
C GLU A 178 -12.20 2.20 4.27
N SER A 179 -12.25 0.95 4.64
CA SER A 179 -13.20 -0.02 4.09
C SER A 179 -13.87 -0.82 5.20
N LEU A 180 -15.17 -1.00 5.07
CA LEU A 180 -15.94 -1.93 5.88
C LEU A 180 -16.03 -3.26 5.14
N ILE A 181 -15.55 -4.33 5.78
CA ILE A 181 -15.50 -5.67 5.21
C ILE A 181 -16.18 -6.70 6.10
N ASN A 182 -16.71 -7.75 5.48
CA ASN A 182 -17.24 -8.93 6.17
C ASN A 182 -16.49 -10.18 5.68
N PHE A 183 -15.92 -10.99 6.62
CA PHE A 183 -15.06 -12.16 6.32
C PHE A 183 -15.33 -13.32 7.26
#